data_e7ad3ec7414214e9609cde237fe8fc29
#
_entry.id   e7ad3ec7414214e9609cde237fe8fc29
#
_cell.length_a   1.000
_cell.length_b   1.000
_cell.length_c   1.000
_cell.angle_alpha   90.00
_cell.angle_beta   90.00
_cell.angle_gamma   90.00
#
_symmetry.space_group_name_H-M   'P 1'
#
loop_
_entity.id
_entity.type
_entity.pdbx_description
1 polymer ?
#
loop_
_entity_poly.entity_id
_entity_poly.type
_entity_poly.pdbx_seq_one_letter_code
_entity_poly.pdbx_strand_id
1 'polypeptide(L)'
;MDKKPLNVLISETGLWMSRTGMLHKIKHHEVSKRKIYIEMACGDRLVANNSRSSRTARALRHYKYRKTCRRCRVSDEDITNFRTKTNENKSKVTVKVVSAPKVKKTVPKSVARAPKPLENPVPMQPVSSQASASKSGSTSGITNSNASISVPVSEPVPVSATASLSIPVSEPVPTLTRSQMDRLETLIHPEDEISLNAKTSFKELESELIGRRKGDLQRIYANEKENLLGKLERDITKFFVDKGFLEIKSQILIPIEYVERMGIDSDAELSKQIFRVDKNFCLRPMLAPNLYNYLRKLDRVLPDPIKIFEIGPCYRKESEGKEHLEEFTMLNFCQMGSGCTRENLESIIKEFLDFLKIDFKIIGDSCMVYGDTLDIMHGELEISSAVVGPIPLDREWGIDKPWIGAGFGLERLLKVMHGFKNIKRAARSESYYNGISTNL
;
A
#
# COMPACT_ATOMS: atom_id res chain seq x y z
N MET A 1 14.69 -8.56 -24.13
CA MET A 1 14.86 -7.16 -24.58
C MET A 1 15.20 -6.30 -23.39
N ASP A 2 16.32 -5.63 -23.39
CA ASP A 2 16.71 -4.74 -22.30
C ASP A 2 15.80 -3.50 -22.27
N LYS A 3 14.92 -3.45 -21.26
CA LYS A 3 14.05 -2.29 -21.06
C LYS A 3 14.90 -1.12 -20.54
N LYS A 4 15.05 -0.06 -21.32
CA LYS A 4 15.82 1.13 -20.92
C LYS A 4 15.23 1.75 -19.64
N PRO A 5 16.07 2.21 -18.68
CA PRO A 5 15.61 2.93 -17.50
C PRO A 5 15.05 4.30 -17.87
N LEU A 6 14.29 4.92 -16.96
CA LEU A 6 13.55 6.15 -17.23
C LEU A 6 14.47 7.32 -17.64
N ASN A 7 15.61 7.49 -16.97
CA ASN A 7 16.55 8.56 -17.32
C ASN A 7 17.04 8.48 -18.77
N VAL A 8 17.29 7.29 -19.29
CA VAL A 8 17.70 7.10 -20.69
C VAL A 8 16.56 7.48 -21.63
N LEU A 9 15.33 7.08 -21.31
CA LEU A 9 14.17 7.41 -22.14
C LEU A 9 13.92 8.92 -22.22
N ILE A 10 13.99 9.63 -21.11
CA ILE A 10 13.79 11.10 -21.10
C ILE A 10 14.96 11.84 -21.75
N SER A 11 16.19 11.37 -21.63
CA SER A 11 17.34 11.96 -22.34
C SER A 11 17.26 11.76 -23.84
N GLU A 12 16.75 10.63 -24.31
CA GLU A 12 16.59 10.34 -25.75
C GLU A 12 15.43 11.10 -26.38
N THR A 13 14.35 11.31 -25.63
CA THR A 13 13.12 11.92 -26.17
C THR A 13 12.99 13.41 -25.88
N GLY A 14 13.58 13.90 -24.79
CA GLY A 14 13.40 15.27 -24.32
C GLY A 14 11.97 15.59 -23.84
N LEU A 15 11.13 14.55 -23.73
CA LEU A 15 9.71 14.68 -23.45
C LEU A 15 9.30 13.88 -22.21
N TRP A 16 8.31 14.41 -21.53
CA TRP A 16 7.64 13.76 -20.42
C TRP A 16 6.17 13.56 -20.76
N MET A 17 5.64 12.37 -20.51
CA MET A 17 4.21 12.11 -20.64
C MET A 17 3.57 12.05 -19.25
N SER A 18 2.66 12.98 -18.98
CA SER A 18 1.81 12.92 -17.80
C SER A 18 0.85 11.72 -17.88
N ARG A 19 0.28 11.33 -16.76
CA ARG A 19 -0.65 10.20 -16.70
C ARG A 19 -1.98 10.47 -17.40
N THR A 20 -2.37 11.74 -17.52
CA THR A 20 -3.53 12.15 -18.33
C THR A 20 -3.26 12.08 -19.83
N GLY A 21 -2.09 11.59 -20.23
CA GLY A 21 -1.65 11.55 -21.62
C GLY A 21 -1.26 12.91 -22.21
N MET A 22 -0.95 13.89 -21.33
CA MET A 22 -0.43 15.18 -21.79
C MET A 22 1.09 15.09 -21.96
N LEU A 23 1.58 15.51 -23.13
CA LEU A 23 2.99 15.53 -23.46
C LEU A 23 3.60 16.88 -23.11
N HIS A 24 4.66 16.86 -22.30
CA HIS A 24 5.41 18.04 -21.86
C HIS A 24 6.83 18.00 -22.41
N LYS A 25 7.43 19.15 -22.66
CA LYS A 25 8.85 19.27 -22.98
C LYS A 25 9.65 19.42 -21.71
N ILE A 26 10.72 18.63 -21.55
CA ILE A 26 11.63 18.69 -20.42
C ILE A 26 12.60 19.85 -20.66
N LYS A 27 12.75 20.72 -19.66
CA LYS A 27 13.73 21.81 -19.65
C LYS A 27 15.06 21.33 -19.07
N HIS A 28 14.97 20.64 -17.92
CA HIS A 28 16.14 20.12 -17.21
C HIS A 28 15.77 18.85 -16.46
N HIS A 29 16.71 17.93 -16.29
CA HIS A 29 16.56 16.78 -15.40
C HIS A 29 17.88 16.41 -14.77
N GLU A 30 17.80 15.94 -13.51
CA GLU A 30 18.94 15.48 -12.74
C GLU A 30 18.63 14.11 -12.15
N VAL A 31 19.65 13.23 -12.10
CA VAL A 31 19.53 11.89 -11.54
C VAL A 31 20.30 11.84 -10.23
N SER A 32 19.59 11.56 -9.14
CA SER A 32 20.18 11.34 -7.83
C SER A 32 19.77 9.97 -7.31
N LYS A 33 20.75 9.07 -7.15
CA LYS A 33 20.53 7.67 -6.72
C LYS A 33 19.48 6.96 -7.60
N ARG A 34 18.30 6.69 -7.04
CA ARG A 34 17.18 6.02 -7.73
C ARG A 34 16.08 6.98 -8.17
N LYS A 35 16.22 8.29 -7.94
CA LYS A 35 15.24 9.31 -8.29
C LYS A 35 15.74 10.18 -9.44
N ILE A 36 14.80 10.71 -10.22
CA ILE A 36 15.04 11.70 -11.27
C ILE A 36 14.20 12.92 -10.92
N TYR A 37 14.85 14.05 -10.81
CA TYR A 37 14.23 15.36 -10.66
C TYR A 37 14.05 15.96 -12.03
N ILE A 38 12.83 16.36 -12.38
CA ILE A 38 12.51 16.84 -13.73
C ILE A 38 11.86 18.22 -13.62
N GLU A 39 12.39 19.17 -14.35
CA GLU A 39 11.78 20.49 -14.57
C GLU A 39 11.28 20.57 -16.01
N MET A 40 10.00 20.86 -16.18
CA MET A 40 9.37 20.99 -17.48
C MET A 40 9.47 22.42 -18.01
N ALA A 41 9.39 22.60 -19.31
CA ALA A 41 9.40 23.93 -19.95
C ALA A 41 8.23 24.82 -19.51
N CYS A 42 7.12 24.26 -19.01
CA CYS A 42 6.02 24.98 -18.41
C CYS A 42 6.26 25.47 -16.97
N GLY A 43 7.39 25.09 -16.37
CA GLY A 43 7.74 25.43 -14.97
C GLY A 43 7.32 24.37 -13.96
N ASP A 44 6.54 23.36 -14.35
CA ASP A 44 6.15 22.28 -13.45
C ASP A 44 7.38 21.43 -13.10
N ARG A 45 7.49 21.04 -11.81
CA ARG A 45 8.59 20.20 -11.30
C ARG A 45 8.03 18.91 -10.74
N LEU A 46 8.70 17.79 -10.98
CA LEU A 46 8.32 16.51 -10.43
C LEU A 46 9.52 15.64 -10.12
N VAL A 47 9.29 14.64 -9.29
CA VAL A 47 10.28 13.61 -8.95
C VAL A 47 9.73 12.25 -9.39
N ALA A 48 10.54 11.48 -10.10
CA ALA A 48 10.16 10.16 -10.58
C ALA A 48 11.19 9.11 -10.19
N ASN A 49 10.77 7.87 -10.00
CA ASN A 49 11.69 6.76 -9.77
C ASN A 49 12.42 6.39 -11.06
N ASN A 50 13.76 6.35 -11.01
CA ASN A 50 14.58 5.91 -12.12
C ASN A 50 14.59 4.37 -12.25
N SER A 51 13.46 3.81 -12.67
CA SER A 51 13.27 2.37 -12.80
C SER A 51 12.88 2.01 -14.23
N ARG A 52 13.36 0.84 -14.69
CA ARG A 52 12.96 0.25 -15.99
C ARG A 52 11.47 -0.12 -16.01
N SER A 53 10.90 -0.40 -14.84
CA SER A 53 9.49 -0.78 -14.65
C SER A 53 8.59 0.35 -14.17
N SER A 54 9.11 1.57 -13.97
CA SER A 54 8.30 2.71 -13.55
C SER A 54 7.16 2.97 -14.53
N ARG A 55 6.00 3.42 -14.02
CA ARG A 55 4.83 3.74 -14.85
C ARG A 55 5.17 4.71 -15.98
N THR A 56 5.95 5.73 -15.68
CA THR A 56 6.37 6.72 -16.67
C THR A 56 7.28 6.13 -17.72
N ALA A 57 8.24 5.27 -17.36
CA ALA A 57 9.06 4.56 -18.33
C ALA A 57 8.23 3.67 -19.25
N ARG A 58 7.15 3.08 -18.73
CA ARG A 58 6.18 2.32 -19.53
C ARG A 58 5.35 3.23 -20.43
N ALA A 59 4.80 4.32 -19.91
CA ALA A 59 4.02 5.28 -20.68
C ALA A 59 4.83 5.87 -21.85
N LEU A 60 6.09 6.25 -21.60
CA LEU A 60 6.98 6.72 -22.65
C LEU A 60 7.30 5.67 -23.72
N ARG A 61 7.32 4.38 -23.38
CA ARG A 61 7.52 3.29 -24.34
C ARG A 61 6.28 2.92 -25.16
N HIS A 62 5.09 3.01 -24.53
CA HIS A 62 3.82 2.59 -25.15
C HIS A 62 3.09 3.68 -25.95
N TYR A 63 3.50 4.93 -25.83
CA TYR A 63 3.28 5.89 -26.85
C TYR A 63 1.84 6.23 -27.26
N LYS A 64 0.96 6.53 -26.33
CA LYS A 64 -0.36 7.11 -26.65
C LYS A 64 -0.55 8.43 -25.90
N TYR A 65 -0.05 9.54 -26.45
CA TYR A 65 -0.41 10.85 -25.91
C TYR A 65 -1.79 11.28 -26.44
N ARG A 66 -2.54 12.02 -25.62
CA ARG A 66 -3.86 12.55 -25.98
C ARG A 66 -3.78 14.00 -26.44
N LYS A 67 -2.90 14.78 -25.84
CA LYS A 67 -2.72 16.22 -26.08
C LYS A 67 -1.31 16.66 -25.70
N THR A 68 -0.90 17.82 -26.21
CA THR A 68 0.37 18.48 -25.85
C THR A 68 0.12 19.61 -24.86
N CYS A 69 1.08 19.86 -23.97
CA CYS A 69 1.00 20.99 -23.03
C CYS A 69 1.18 22.31 -23.79
N ARG A 70 0.17 23.18 -23.76
CA ARG A 70 0.22 24.48 -24.44
C ARG A 70 1.35 25.38 -23.93
N ARG A 71 1.65 25.34 -22.62
CA ARG A 71 2.74 26.12 -22.01
C ARG A 71 4.12 25.63 -22.39
N CYS A 72 4.29 24.33 -22.63
CA CYS A 72 5.57 23.73 -23.03
C CYS A 72 5.92 23.98 -24.50
N ARG A 73 4.97 24.39 -25.37
CA ARG A 73 5.16 24.59 -26.82
C ARG A 73 5.85 23.41 -27.49
N VAL A 74 5.33 22.20 -27.25
CA VAL A 74 5.85 20.96 -27.90
C VAL A 74 5.63 21.08 -29.41
N SER A 75 6.69 20.98 -30.20
CA SER A 75 6.63 21.10 -31.67
C SER A 75 6.28 19.78 -32.34
N ASP A 76 5.85 19.82 -33.58
CA ASP A 76 5.60 18.62 -34.39
C ASP A 76 6.88 17.81 -34.64
N GLU A 77 8.02 18.49 -34.66
CA GLU A 77 9.33 17.84 -34.73
C GLU A 77 9.66 17.07 -33.44
N ASP A 78 9.40 17.65 -32.27
CA ASP A 78 9.53 16.94 -30.99
C ASP A 78 8.67 15.67 -30.96
N ILE A 79 7.45 15.76 -31.52
CA ILE A 79 6.51 14.63 -31.59
C ILE A 79 7.00 13.56 -32.58
N THR A 80 7.50 13.98 -33.74
CA THR A 80 8.01 13.06 -34.75
C THR A 80 9.23 12.32 -34.23
N ASN A 81 10.17 13.03 -33.63
CA ASN A 81 11.37 12.42 -32.99
C ASN A 81 10.99 11.42 -31.89
N PHE A 82 10.00 11.77 -31.09
CA PHE A 82 9.49 10.88 -30.08
C PHE A 82 8.89 9.61 -30.72
N ARG A 83 8.14 9.72 -31.82
CA ARG A 83 7.56 8.59 -32.57
C ARG A 83 8.60 7.68 -33.19
N THR A 84 9.57 8.23 -33.87
CA THR A 84 10.60 7.47 -34.53
C THR A 84 11.43 6.65 -33.55
N LYS A 85 11.90 7.25 -32.49
CA LYS A 85 12.72 6.60 -31.45
C LYS A 85 11.97 5.51 -30.67
N THR A 86 10.65 5.60 -30.59
CA THR A 86 9.83 4.54 -29.96
C THR A 86 9.47 3.40 -30.92
N ASN A 87 9.31 3.68 -32.22
CA ASN A 87 9.01 2.66 -33.23
C ASN A 87 10.23 1.80 -33.63
N GLU A 88 11.43 2.34 -33.61
CA GLU A 88 12.66 1.55 -33.80
C GLU A 88 12.82 0.40 -32.80
N ASN A 89 12.20 0.53 -31.63
CA ASN A 89 12.12 -0.54 -30.63
C ASN A 89 11.04 -1.62 -30.92
N LYS A 90 10.10 -1.37 -31.86
CA LYS A 90 9.06 -2.34 -32.25
C LYS A 90 9.43 -3.19 -33.47
N SER A 91 10.25 -2.68 -34.37
CA SER A 91 10.58 -3.36 -35.63
C SER A 91 11.53 -4.57 -35.50
N LYS A 92 12.01 -4.91 -34.31
CA LYS A 92 12.83 -6.10 -34.03
C LYS A 92 12.05 -7.34 -33.58
N VAL A 93 10.72 -7.37 -33.67
CA VAL A 93 9.89 -8.53 -33.36
C VAL A 93 9.01 -8.89 -34.55
N THR A 94 9.59 -9.59 -35.52
CA THR A 94 8.78 -10.32 -36.51
C THR A 94 8.51 -11.70 -35.96
N VAL A 95 7.33 -11.90 -35.40
CA VAL A 95 6.84 -13.22 -34.98
C VAL A 95 6.21 -13.87 -36.21
N LYS A 96 6.74 -15.02 -36.62
CA LYS A 96 6.12 -15.91 -37.61
C LYS A 96 4.75 -16.37 -37.05
N VAL A 97 3.67 -15.94 -37.70
CA VAL A 97 2.34 -16.47 -37.43
C VAL A 97 2.24 -17.85 -38.07
N VAL A 98 2.18 -18.89 -37.28
CA VAL A 98 1.79 -20.24 -37.70
C VAL A 98 0.27 -20.32 -37.60
N SER A 99 -0.38 -20.47 -38.75
CA SER A 99 -1.84 -20.62 -38.84
C SER A 99 -2.29 -21.97 -38.26
N ALA A 100 -3.22 -21.92 -37.30
CA ALA A 100 -3.86 -23.10 -36.73
C ALA A 100 -5.08 -23.54 -37.56
N PRO A 101 -5.38 -24.86 -37.62
CA PRO A 101 -6.44 -25.39 -38.46
C PRO A 101 -7.85 -25.16 -37.88
N LYS A 102 -8.81 -24.94 -38.77
CA LYS A 102 -10.24 -24.76 -38.46
C LYS A 102 -10.86 -26.06 -37.93
N VAL A 103 -11.41 -26.01 -36.71
CA VAL A 103 -12.26 -27.08 -36.14
C VAL A 103 -13.73 -26.73 -36.31
N LYS A 104 -14.51 -27.69 -36.87
CA LYS A 104 -15.95 -27.59 -37.10
C LYS A 104 -16.73 -27.65 -35.78
N LYS A 105 -17.71 -26.75 -35.64
CA LYS A 105 -18.67 -26.74 -34.51
C LYS A 105 -19.70 -27.85 -34.68
N THR A 106 -19.85 -28.71 -33.69
CA THR A 106 -21.02 -29.52 -33.45
C THR A 106 -21.63 -29.13 -32.10
N VAL A 107 -22.93 -28.80 -32.12
CA VAL A 107 -23.71 -28.36 -30.97
C VAL A 107 -24.45 -29.56 -30.38
N PRO A 108 -24.40 -29.88 -29.09
CA PRO A 108 -25.33 -30.76 -28.43
C PRO A 108 -26.47 -29.97 -27.78
N LYS A 109 -27.71 -30.44 -27.99
CA LYS A 109 -28.93 -29.92 -27.37
C LYS A 109 -28.95 -30.28 -25.88
N SER A 110 -29.23 -29.27 -25.03
CA SER A 110 -29.45 -29.43 -23.60
C SER A 110 -30.96 -29.66 -23.31
N VAL A 111 -31.25 -30.66 -22.51
CA VAL A 111 -32.56 -30.93 -21.94
C VAL A 111 -32.68 -30.17 -20.61
N ALA A 112 -33.67 -29.31 -20.51
CA ALA A 112 -33.98 -28.53 -19.31
C ALA A 112 -34.73 -29.41 -18.29
N ARG A 113 -34.29 -29.38 -17.03
CA ARG A 113 -35.00 -29.96 -15.88
C ARG A 113 -35.24 -28.84 -14.86
N ALA A 114 -36.49 -28.58 -14.54
CA ALA A 114 -36.95 -27.57 -13.60
C ALA A 114 -36.66 -27.98 -12.14
N PRO A 115 -36.36 -27.02 -11.24
CA PRO A 115 -36.18 -27.31 -9.82
C PRO A 115 -37.52 -27.29 -9.06
N LYS A 116 -37.62 -28.16 -8.05
CA LYS A 116 -38.75 -28.27 -7.10
C LYS A 116 -38.69 -27.13 -6.05
N PRO A 117 -39.81 -26.69 -5.47
CA PRO A 117 -39.88 -25.66 -4.45
C PRO A 117 -39.42 -26.17 -3.08
N LEU A 118 -38.72 -25.30 -2.33
CA LEU A 118 -38.32 -25.51 -0.95
C LEU A 118 -39.42 -25.04 0.01
N GLU A 119 -39.66 -25.82 1.05
CA GLU A 119 -40.62 -25.61 2.12
C GLU A 119 -40.24 -24.45 3.05
N ASN A 120 -41.23 -23.81 3.67
CA ASN A 120 -41.14 -22.65 4.53
C ASN A 120 -40.49 -22.99 5.91
N PRO A 121 -39.72 -22.08 6.53
CA PRO A 121 -39.24 -22.27 7.89
C PRO A 121 -40.25 -21.81 8.97
N VAL A 122 -40.27 -22.56 10.06
CA VAL A 122 -41.04 -22.37 11.28
C VAL A 122 -40.59 -21.15 12.06
N PRO A 123 -41.46 -20.33 12.67
CA PRO A 123 -41.07 -19.14 13.44
C PRO A 123 -40.55 -19.48 14.84
N MET A 124 -39.40 -18.93 15.21
CA MET A 124 -38.89 -18.95 16.57
C MET A 124 -39.48 -17.82 17.44
N GLN A 125 -39.88 -18.17 18.67
CA GLN A 125 -40.40 -17.26 19.67
C GLN A 125 -39.25 -16.48 20.38
N PRO A 126 -39.51 -15.27 20.90
CA PRO A 126 -38.48 -14.45 21.56
C PRO A 126 -38.25 -14.86 23.03
N VAL A 127 -36.99 -14.94 23.43
CA VAL A 127 -36.57 -15.13 24.81
C VAL A 127 -36.39 -13.76 25.46
N SER A 128 -37.12 -13.55 26.55
CA SER A 128 -37.06 -12.38 27.42
C SER A 128 -35.78 -12.38 28.28
N SER A 129 -34.98 -11.32 28.24
CA SER A 129 -33.90 -11.08 29.19
C SER A 129 -34.27 -10.00 30.20
N GLN A 130 -34.27 -10.38 31.46
CA GLN A 130 -34.47 -9.50 32.61
C GLN A 130 -33.23 -8.65 32.88
N ALA A 131 -33.44 -7.37 33.09
CA ALA A 131 -32.43 -6.42 33.54
C ALA A 131 -32.31 -6.48 35.09
N SER A 132 -31.08 -6.50 35.59
CA SER A 132 -30.79 -6.19 36.97
C SER A 132 -29.86 -4.99 37.07
N ALA A 133 -30.36 -3.93 37.64
CA ALA A 133 -29.63 -2.71 37.97
C ALA A 133 -28.93 -2.85 39.33
N SER A 134 -27.70 -2.39 39.45
CA SER A 134 -27.09 -2.06 40.72
C SER A 134 -26.38 -0.71 40.67
N LYS A 135 -26.83 0.18 41.53
CA LYS A 135 -26.26 1.52 41.83
C LYS A 135 -25.15 1.42 42.88
N SER A 136 -24.13 2.24 42.75
CA SER A 136 -23.40 2.97 43.81
C SER A 136 -22.25 3.71 43.08
N GLY A 137 -22.02 4.98 43.18
CA GLY A 137 -22.11 5.96 44.25
C GLY A 137 -20.75 6.21 44.86
N SER A 138 -20.07 7.29 44.50
CA SER A 138 -19.50 8.36 45.34
C SER A 138 -18.17 8.95 44.78
N THR A 139 -18.25 10.18 44.55
CA THR A 139 -17.47 11.43 44.71
C THR A 139 -16.20 11.41 45.57
N SER A 140 -15.18 12.08 45.05
CA SER A 140 -14.27 13.10 45.65
C SER A 140 -13.01 13.17 44.77
N GLY A 141 -12.44 14.27 44.29
CA GLY A 141 -12.37 15.60 44.83
C GLY A 141 -10.89 16.03 44.88
N ILE A 142 -10.47 17.03 44.04
CA ILE A 142 -9.43 18.06 44.32
C ILE A 142 -7.97 17.53 44.28
N THR A 143 -6.98 18.15 43.68
CA THR A 143 -6.47 19.54 43.60
C THR A 143 -5.38 19.72 42.56
N ASN A 144 -5.33 20.93 42.01
CA ASN A 144 -4.21 21.49 41.23
C ASN A 144 -2.94 21.67 42.07
N SER A 145 -1.76 21.50 41.43
CA SER A 145 -0.58 22.32 41.77
C SER A 145 0.34 22.47 40.56
N ASN A 146 0.44 23.72 40.12
CA ASN A 146 1.46 24.21 39.22
C ASN A 146 2.85 24.19 39.89
N ALA A 147 3.86 23.72 39.17
CA ALA A 147 5.24 24.09 39.46
C ALA A 147 6.02 24.28 38.15
N SER A 148 6.31 25.54 37.89
CA SER A 148 7.26 25.99 36.85
C SER A 148 8.68 25.70 37.31
N ILE A 149 9.51 25.07 36.47
CA ILE A 149 10.96 24.99 36.69
C ILE A 149 11.65 25.55 35.45
N SER A 150 12.38 26.62 35.66
CA SER A 150 13.26 27.37 34.76
C SER A 150 14.56 26.59 34.52
N VAL A 151 14.99 26.58 33.24
CA VAL A 151 16.27 26.03 32.78
C VAL A 151 17.33 27.13 32.80
N PRO A 152 18.55 26.91 33.33
CA PRO A 152 19.66 27.83 33.14
C PRO A 152 20.44 27.53 31.88
N VAL A 153 20.75 28.57 31.15
CA VAL A 153 21.71 28.66 30.04
C VAL A 153 23.13 28.58 30.57
N SER A 154 24.01 27.75 30.03
CA SER A 154 25.44 27.76 30.27
C SER A 154 26.21 28.01 28.97
N GLU A 155 27.18 28.94 29.08
CA GLU A 155 28.05 29.50 28.07
C GLU A 155 29.14 28.51 27.56
N PRO A 156 29.85 28.85 26.45
CA PRO A 156 30.79 27.95 25.77
C PRO A 156 32.21 28.03 26.35
N VAL A 157 32.89 26.89 26.41
CA VAL A 157 34.30 26.74 26.82
C VAL A 157 35.20 26.57 25.59
N PRO A 158 36.43 27.11 25.60
CA PRO A 158 37.25 27.29 24.41
C PRO A 158 38.06 26.06 24.00
N VAL A 159 38.30 26.02 22.68
CA VAL A 159 39.14 25.03 21.99
C VAL A 159 40.61 25.23 22.33
N SER A 160 41.31 24.20 22.76
CA SER A 160 42.79 24.17 22.72
C SER A 160 43.37 22.75 22.61
N ALA A 161 44.38 22.68 21.75
CA ALA A 161 45.47 21.72 21.67
C ALA A 161 45.26 20.36 21.01
N THR A 162 45.78 20.28 19.79
CA THR A 162 46.25 19.10 19.03
C THR A 162 47.05 18.12 19.90
N ALA A 163 46.48 16.92 20.05
CA ALA A 163 47.22 15.71 20.43
C ALA A 163 47.09 14.69 19.30
N SER A 164 48.21 14.35 18.70
CA SER A 164 48.32 13.26 17.72
C SER A 164 48.03 11.95 18.43
N LEU A 165 46.81 11.45 18.30
CA LEU A 165 46.42 10.10 18.73
C LEU A 165 46.73 9.14 17.58
N SER A 166 47.73 8.28 17.81
CA SER A 166 47.97 7.07 17.05
C SER A 166 46.66 6.24 17.03
N ILE A 167 46.10 6.07 15.83
CA ILE A 167 44.94 5.24 15.61
C ILE A 167 45.30 3.80 15.97
N PRO A 168 44.66 3.16 16.95
CA PRO A 168 44.83 1.74 17.16
C PRO A 168 44.30 1.02 15.92
N VAL A 169 45.14 0.15 15.35
CA VAL A 169 44.77 -0.76 14.28
C VAL A 169 43.57 -1.55 14.77
N SER A 170 42.39 -1.29 14.19
CA SER A 170 41.18 -2.01 14.49
C SER A 170 41.37 -3.48 14.10
N GLU A 171 41.24 -4.39 15.07
CA GLU A 171 41.21 -5.83 14.82
C GLU A 171 40.17 -6.14 13.73
N PRO A 172 40.42 -7.09 12.80
CA PRO A 172 39.53 -7.37 11.70
C PRO A 172 38.19 -7.86 12.25
N VAL A 173 37.12 -7.14 11.92
CA VAL A 173 35.75 -7.55 12.19
C VAL A 173 35.52 -8.88 11.48
N PRO A 174 34.96 -9.94 12.14
CA PRO A 174 34.75 -11.22 11.53
C PRO A 174 33.85 -11.07 10.30
N THR A 175 34.34 -11.44 9.13
CA THR A 175 33.61 -11.38 7.86
C THR A 175 32.59 -12.52 7.82
N LEU A 176 31.34 -12.21 8.17
CA LEU A 176 30.21 -13.15 8.04
C LEU A 176 29.90 -13.41 6.57
N THR A 177 29.63 -14.66 6.21
CA THR A 177 29.13 -15.01 4.89
C THR A 177 27.72 -14.44 4.68
N ARG A 178 27.31 -14.26 3.43
CA ARG A 178 25.97 -13.77 3.09
C ARG A 178 24.86 -14.62 3.75
N SER A 179 24.97 -15.95 3.68
CA SER A 179 23.99 -16.85 4.32
C SER A 179 23.93 -16.68 5.83
N GLN A 180 25.08 -16.43 6.49
CA GLN A 180 25.13 -16.14 7.91
C GLN A 180 24.45 -14.80 8.23
N MET A 181 24.70 -13.78 7.43
CA MET A 181 24.02 -12.48 7.57
C MET A 181 22.50 -12.60 7.36
N ASP A 182 22.08 -13.29 6.31
CA ASP A 182 20.65 -13.53 6.04
C ASP A 182 19.99 -14.29 7.22
N ARG A 183 20.68 -15.29 7.78
CA ARG A 183 20.21 -16.02 8.97
C ARG A 183 20.09 -15.11 10.19
N LEU A 184 21.08 -14.30 10.50
CA LEU A 184 21.01 -13.34 11.61
C LEU A 184 19.88 -12.31 11.37
N GLU A 185 19.72 -11.80 10.15
CA GLU A 185 18.63 -10.88 9.82
C GLU A 185 17.25 -11.47 10.14
N THR A 186 17.06 -12.79 10.01
CA THR A 186 15.81 -13.44 10.41
C THR A 186 15.61 -13.52 11.92
N LEU A 187 16.68 -13.55 12.71
CA LEU A 187 16.64 -13.66 14.17
C LEU A 187 16.62 -12.31 14.89
N ILE A 188 17.30 -11.29 14.33
CA ILE A 188 17.40 -9.95 14.94
C ILE A 188 16.02 -9.28 14.96
N HIS A 189 15.61 -8.80 16.14
CA HIS A 189 14.42 -7.96 16.33
C HIS A 189 14.81 -6.47 16.41
N PRO A 190 13.95 -5.51 16.04
CA PRO A 190 14.28 -4.08 16.15
C PRO A 190 14.69 -3.61 17.53
N GLU A 191 14.21 -4.27 18.59
CA GLU A 191 14.54 -3.97 19.98
C GLU A 191 15.86 -4.58 20.45
N ASP A 192 16.53 -5.39 19.62
CA ASP A 192 17.80 -5.99 20.03
C ASP A 192 18.93 -4.98 19.96
N GLU A 193 19.55 -4.73 21.11
CA GLU A 193 20.85 -4.09 21.19
C GLU A 193 21.96 -5.14 20.95
N ILE A 194 22.52 -5.15 19.74
CA ILE A 194 23.57 -6.10 19.37
C ILE A 194 24.92 -5.37 19.38
N SER A 195 25.75 -5.65 20.37
CA SER A 195 27.16 -5.26 20.37
C SER A 195 27.97 -6.31 19.59
N LEU A 196 28.27 -6.02 18.33
CA LEU A 196 29.19 -6.83 17.53
C LEU A 196 30.64 -6.56 18.03
N ASN A 197 31.07 -7.30 19.02
CA ASN A 197 32.50 -7.32 19.41
C ASN A 197 33.27 -8.15 18.40
N ALA A 198 34.47 -7.72 18.02
CA ALA A 198 35.36 -8.36 17.03
C ALA A 198 35.69 -9.85 17.32
N LYS A 199 35.32 -10.36 18.49
CA LYS A 199 35.59 -11.73 18.94
C LYS A 199 34.37 -12.66 18.95
N THR A 200 33.15 -12.16 18.68
CA THR A 200 31.94 -12.99 18.78
C THR A 200 31.81 -13.86 17.53
N SER A 201 31.82 -15.17 17.67
CA SER A 201 31.63 -16.10 16.56
C SER A 201 30.17 -16.10 16.10
N PHE A 202 29.92 -16.43 14.80
CA PHE A 202 28.57 -16.57 14.27
C PHE A 202 27.69 -17.51 15.11
N LYS A 203 28.26 -18.66 15.57
CA LYS A 203 27.52 -19.64 16.35
C LYS A 203 27.08 -19.13 17.71
N GLU A 204 27.93 -18.35 18.37
CA GLU A 204 27.61 -17.74 19.67
C GLU A 204 26.50 -16.72 19.51
N LEU A 205 26.61 -15.83 18.51
CA LEU A 205 25.59 -14.83 18.21
C LEU A 205 24.25 -15.46 17.81
N GLU A 206 24.27 -16.47 16.95
CA GLU A 206 23.08 -17.22 16.58
C GLU A 206 22.43 -17.89 17.78
N SER A 207 23.21 -18.56 18.64
CA SER A 207 22.71 -19.23 19.85
C SER A 207 22.09 -18.24 20.84
N GLU A 208 22.72 -17.08 21.03
CA GLU A 208 22.20 -16.02 21.88
C GLU A 208 20.86 -15.49 21.34
N LEU A 209 20.78 -15.16 20.04
CA LEU A 209 19.56 -14.67 19.42
C LEU A 209 18.44 -15.71 19.47
N ILE A 210 18.74 -16.99 19.24
CA ILE A 210 17.75 -18.07 19.39
C ILE A 210 17.23 -18.12 20.83
N GLY A 211 18.12 -18.01 21.82
CA GLY A 211 17.73 -17.94 23.23
C GLY A 211 16.79 -16.78 23.52
N ARG A 212 17.10 -15.58 23.03
CA ARG A 212 16.23 -14.40 23.16
C ARG A 212 14.87 -14.65 22.52
N ARG A 213 14.82 -15.12 21.25
CA ARG A 213 13.54 -15.40 20.53
C ARG A 213 12.68 -16.45 21.24
N LYS A 214 13.27 -17.48 21.82
CA LYS A 214 12.55 -18.45 22.67
C LYS A 214 11.91 -17.76 23.86
N GLY A 215 12.66 -16.90 24.55
CA GLY A 215 12.14 -16.12 25.68
C GLY A 215 11.00 -15.19 25.27
N ASP A 216 11.13 -14.52 24.13
CA ASP A 216 10.09 -13.62 23.61
C ASP A 216 8.79 -14.37 23.30
N LEU A 217 8.87 -15.52 22.60
CA LEU A 217 7.69 -16.34 22.31
C LEU A 217 7.03 -16.89 23.59
N GLN A 218 7.83 -17.28 24.58
CA GLN A 218 7.33 -17.71 25.88
C GLN A 218 6.62 -16.56 26.63
N ARG A 219 7.19 -15.37 26.59
CA ARG A 219 6.57 -14.15 27.20
C ARG A 219 5.25 -13.82 26.54
N ILE A 220 5.17 -13.83 25.19
CA ILE A 220 3.95 -13.60 24.45
C ILE A 220 2.90 -14.66 24.81
N TYR A 221 3.28 -15.93 24.85
CA TYR A 221 2.37 -17.01 25.23
C TYR A 221 1.82 -16.88 26.66
N ALA A 222 2.66 -16.47 27.59
CA ALA A 222 2.27 -16.33 28.98
C ALA A 222 1.34 -15.11 29.22
N ASN A 223 1.68 -13.97 28.61
CA ASN A 223 1.10 -12.66 28.97
C ASN A 223 0.12 -12.12 27.93
N GLU A 224 0.58 -11.95 26.70
CA GLU A 224 -0.14 -11.19 25.68
C GLU A 224 -1.21 -12.02 24.98
N LYS A 225 -0.85 -13.21 24.51
CA LYS A 225 -1.71 -14.20 23.81
C LYS A 225 -2.40 -13.69 22.54
N GLU A 226 -2.17 -12.45 22.15
CA GLU A 226 -2.79 -11.82 21.00
C GLU A 226 -1.83 -11.71 19.82
N ASN A 227 -2.36 -11.92 18.62
CA ASN A 227 -1.62 -11.64 17.39
C ASN A 227 -1.69 -10.15 17.07
N LEU A 228 -0.55 -9.51 16.71
CA LEU A 228 -0.47 -8.07 16.42
C LEU A 228 -1.41 -7.65 15.27
N LEU A 229 -1.49 -8.44 14.20
CA LEU A 229 -2.37 -8.12 13.07
C LEU A 229 -3.85 -8.18 13.50
N GLY A 230 -4.23 -9.25 14.21
CA GLY A 230 -5.60 -9.38 14.71
C GLY A 230 -5.96 -8.32 15.75
N LYS A 231 -5.01 -7.87 16.57
CA LYS A 231 -5.21 -6.76 17.49
C LYS A 231 -5.42 -5.45 16.70
N LEU A 232 -4.56 -5.15 15.74
CA LEU A 232 -4.69 -3.96 14.91
C LEU A 232 -6.02 -3.94 14.15
N GLU A 233 -6.47 -5.07 13.60
CA GLU A 233 -7.79 -5.18 12.95
C GLU A 233 -8.92 -4.79 13.91
N ARG A 234 -8.91 -5.25 15.16
CA ARG A 234 -9.93 -4.89 16.18
C ARG A 234 -9.87 -3.42 16.58
N ASP A 235 -8.67 -2.90 16.79
CA ASP A 235 -8.48 -1.50 17.20
C ASP A 235 -8.96 -0.55 16.10
N ILE A 236 -8.65 -0.83 14.82
CA ILE A 236 -9.12 -0.09 13.66
C ILE A 236 -10.64 -0.22 13.50
N THR A 237 -11.20 -1.41 13.65
CA THR A 237 -12.65 -1.63 13.60
C THR A 237 -13.36 -0.75 14.63
N LYS A 238 -12.88 -0.77 15.86
CA LYS A 238 -13.44 0.07 16.92
C LYS A 238 -13.36 1.55 16.58
N PHE A 239 -12.20 2.04 16.11
CA PHE A 239 -12.01 3.44 15.70
C PHE A 239 -13.04 3.89 14.66
N PHE A 240 -13.23 3.14 13.57
CA PHE A 240 -14.16 3.52 12.52
C PHE A 240 -15.63 3.40 12.94
N VAL A 241 -15.99 2.38 13.72
CA VAL A 241 -17.34 2.25 14.28
C VAL A 241 -17.67 3.43 15.21
N ASP A 242 -16.75 3.81 16.09
CA ASP A 242 -16.92 4.96 16.99
C ASP A 242 -17.04 6.30 16.21
N LYS A 243 -16.49 6.37 14.99
CA LYS A 243 -16.64 7.49 14.04
C LYS A 243 -17.92 7.42 13.20
N GLY A 244 -18.77 6.44 13.44
CA GLY A 244 -20.04 6.26 12.74
C GLY A 244 -19.94 5.63 11.35
N PHE A 245 -18.87 4.94 11.06
CA PHE A 245 -18.75 4.14 9.84
C PHE A 245 -19.38 2.76 10.04
N LEU A 246 -20.11 2.29 9.04
CA LEU A 246 -20.66 0.94 8.97
C LEU A 246 -19.59 -0.04 8.51
N GLU A 247 -19.32 -1.07 9.30
CA GLU A 247 -18.43 -2.16 8.90
C GLU A 247 -19.06 -3.03 7.81
N ILE A 248 -18.31 -3.26 6.74
CA ILE A 248 -18.71 -4.14 5.64
C ILE A 248 -17.79 -5.37 5.62
N LYS A 249 -18.37 -6.53 5.34
CA LYS A 249 -17.63 -7.76 5.03
C LYS A 249 -18.10 -8.26 3.67
N SER A 250 -17.23 -8.19 2.69
CA SER A 250 -17.54 -8.55 1.32
C SER A 250 -16.79 -9.79 0.84
N GLN A 251 -17.16 -10.30 -0.34
CA GLN A 251 -16.60 -11.53 -0.89
C GLN A 251 -15.12 -11.35 -1.27
N ILE A 252 -14.32 -12.37 -0.95
CA ILE A 252 -12.91 -12.47 -1.37
C ILE A 252 -12.83 -12.96 -2.83
N LEU A 253 -13.66 -13.94 -3.17
CA LEU A 253 -13.81 -14.43 -4.55
C LEU A 253 -14.79 -13.53 -5.29
N ILE A 254 -14.30 -12.75 -6.24
CA ILE A 254 -15.10 -11.75 -6.99
C ILE A 254 -15.12 -12.08 -8.47
N PRO A 255 -16.19 -11.65 -9.21
CA PRO A 255 -16.20 -11.72 -10.65
C PRO A 255 -15.05 -10.93 -11.27
N ILE A 256 -14.42 -11.47 -12.30
CA ILE A 256 -13.33 -10.78 -13.01
C ILE A 256 -13.79 -9.45 -13.62
N GLU A 257 -15.06 -9.37 -14.02
CA GLU A 257 -15.72 -8.15 -14.49
C GLU A 257 -15.60 -6.98 -13.50
N TYR A 258 -15.56 -7.25 -12.18
CA TYR A 258 -15.37 -6.20 -11.18
C TYR A 258 -14.00 -5.53 -11.29
N VAL A 259 -13.00 -6.32 -11.64
CA VAL A 259 -11.63 -5.82 -11.83
C VAL A 259 -11.51 -5.06 -13.15
N GLU A 260 -12.14 -5.57 -14.21
CA GLU A 260 -12.21 -4.90 -15.51
C GLU A 260 -12.95 -3.57 -15.41
N ARG A 261 -14.04 -3.51 -14.64
CA ARG A 261 -14.80 -2.28 -14.36
C ARG A 261 -14.01 -1.25 -13.57
N MET A 262 -12.94 -1.64 -12.86
CA MET A 262 -11.96 -0.74 -12.27
C MET A 262 -10.94 -0.19 -13.29
N GLY A 263 -11.16 -0.40 -14.59
CA GLY A 263 -10.22 0.02 -15.64
C GLY A 263 -8.95 -0.85 -15.72
N ILE A 264 -8.99 -2.04 -15.13
CA ILE A 264 -7.88 -3.02 -15.15
C ILE A 264 -8.22 -4.07 -16.21
N ASP A 265 -8.05 -3.69 -17.47
CA ASP A 265 -8.25 -4.58 -18.60
C ASP A 265 -7.12 -5.63 -18.74
N SER A 266 -7.27 -6.56 -19.69
CA SER A 266 -6.32 -7.66 -19.91
C SER A 266 -4.89 -7.19 -20.25
N ASP A 267 -4.75 -5.98 -20.80
CA ASP A 267 -3.46 -5.42 -21.23
C ASP A 267 -2.77 -4.63 -20.12
N ALA A 268 -3.49 -4.32 -19.02
CA ALA A 268 -2.93 -3.61 -17.87
C ALA A 268 -1.90 -4.48 -17.12
N GLU A 269 -0.80 -3.88 -16.67
CA GLU A 269 0.20 -4.57 -15.84
C GLU A 269 -0.41 -5.15 -14.56
N LEU A 270 -1.37 -4.44 -13.96
CA LEU A 270 -2.06 -4.91 -12.75
C LEU A 270 -2.91 -6.16 -13.04
N SER A 271 -3.40 -6.35 -14.28
CA SER A 271 -4.11 -7.57 -14.67
C SER A 271 -3.25 -8.83 -14.56
N LYS A 272 -1.93 -8.71 -14.74
CA LYS A 272 -0.97 -9.81 -14.60
C LYS A 272 -0.75 -10.21 -13.14
N GLN A 273 -1.03 -9.29 -12.22
CA GLN A 273 -0.89 -9.50 -10.79
C GLN A 273 -2.13 -10.16 -10.16
N ILE A 274 -3.20 -10.41 -10.95
CA ILE A 274 -4.44 -10.97 -10.42
C ILE A 274 -4.34 -12.49 -10.31
N PHE A 275 -4.69 -13.02 -9.15
CA PHE A 275 -4.90 -14.45 -8.94
C PHE A 275 -6.26 -14.87 -9.52
N ARG A 276 -6.26 -15.34 -10.76
CA ARG A 276 -7.46 -15.89 -11.41
C ARG A 276 -7.70 -17.31 -10.90
N VAL A 277 -8.93 -17.58 -10.45
CA VAL A 277 -9.36 -18.92 -10.04
C VAL A 277 -9.85 -19.67 -11.28
N ASP A 278 -10.63 -18.99 -12.11
CA ASP A 278 -11.06 -19.47 -13.42
C ASP A 278 -11.24 -18.30 -14.41
N LYS A 279 -11.94 -18.53 -15.51
CA LYS A 279 -12.22 -17.48 -16.52
C LYS A 279 -13.17 -16.38 -16.05
N ASN A 280 -13.97 -16.64 -15.01
CA ASN A 280 -15.03 -15.74 -14.53
C ASN A 280 -14.70 -15.13 -13.17
N PHE A 281 -13.86 -15.77 -12.36
CA PHE A 281 -13.60 -15.39 -10.98
C PHE A 281 -12.12 -15.24 -10.66
N CYS A 282 -11.82 -14.32 -9.73
CA CYS A 282 -10.49 -14.09 -9.19
C CYS A 282 -10.54 -13.80 -7.69
N LEU A 283 -9.40 -13.97 -7.01
CA LEU A 283 -9.21 -13.39 -5.69
C LEU A 283 -9.09 -11.87 -5.81
N ARG A 284 -9.78 -11.14 -4.94
CA ARG A 284 -9.82 -9.67 -5.00
C ARG A 284 -8.41 -9.06 -4.80
N PRO A 285 -7.95 -8.21 -5.72
CA PRO A 285 -6.66 -7.51 -5.59
C PRO A 285 -6.74 -6.24 -4.73
N MET A 286 -7.95 -5.80 -4.39
CA MET A 286 -8.28 -4.61 -3.63
C MET A 286 -9.72 -4.69 -3.12
N LEU A 287 -10.09 -3.85 -2.13
CA LEU A 287 -11.45 -3.80 -1.59
C LEU A 287 -12.40 -2.90 -2.39
N ALA A 288 -11.87 -1.97 -3.17
CA ALA A 288 -12.64 -0.92 -3.84
C ALA A 288 -13.81 -1.42 -4.71
N PRO A 289 -13.71 -2.46 -5.56
CA PRO A 289 -14.84 -2.94 -6.35
C PRO A 289 -16.05 -3.30 -5.51
N ASN A 290 -15.80 -3.92 -4.36
CA ASN A 290 -16.85 -4.33 -3.44
C ASN A 290 -17.49 -3.11 -2.76
N LEU A 291 -16.67 -2.14 -2.33
CA LEU A 291 -17.15 -0.90 -1.71
C LEU A 291 -18.01 -0.07 -2.68
N TYR A 292 -17.62 0.06 -3.94
CA TYR A 292 -18.45 0.70 -4.98
C TYR A 292 -19.82 0.05 -5.10
N ASN A 293 -19.88 -1.29 -5.11
CA ASN A 293 -21.16 -2.00 -5.13
C ASN A 293 -22.01 -1.75 -3.88
N TYR A 294 -21.39 -1.67 -2.70
CA TYR A 294 -22.09 -1.35 -1.46
C TYR A 294 -22.59 0.08 -1.48
N LEU A 295 -21.75 1.07 -1.82
CA LEU A 295 -22.16 2.48 -1.89
C LEU A 295 -23.37 2.65 -2.79
N ARG A 296 -23.37 2.10 -4.02
CA ARG A 296 -24.49 2.16 -4.95
C ARG A 296 -25.78 1.54 -4.41
N LYS A 297 -25.67 0.46 -3.61
CA LYS A 297 -26.85 -0.21 -3.02
C LYS A 297 -27.36 0.55 -1.81
N LEU A 298 -26.46 0.99 -0.94
CA LEU A 298 -26.77 1.67 0.31
C LEU A 298 -27.32 3.08 0.07
N ASP A 299 -26.93 3.73 -1.04
CA ASP A 299 -27.44 5.04 -1.45
C ASP A 299 -28.97 5.10 -1.60
N ARG A 300 -29.58 3.96 -1.81
CA ARG A 300 -31.06 3.85 -1.95
C ARG A 300 -31.82 3.74 -0.63
N VAL A 301 -31.11 3.48 0.46
CA VAL A 301 -31.73 3.11 1.74
C VAL A 301 -31.17 3.80 2.96
N LEU A 302 -29.95 4.33 2.88
CA LEU A 302 -29.32 5.03 3.99
C LEU A 302 -29.38 6.55 3.81
N PRO A 303 -29.45 7.30 4.91
CA PRO A 303 -29.37 8.75 4.87
C PRO A 303 -27.96 9.22 4.45
N ASP A 304 -27.89 10.44 3.93
CA ASP A 304 -26.64 11.14 3.57
C ASP A 304 -26.01 11.78 4.83
N PRO A 305 -24.69 11.70 5.08
CA PRO A 305 -23.69 10.97 4.29
C PRO A 305 -23.60 9.48 4.64
N ILE A 306 -23.31 8.65 3.63
CA ILE A 306 -23.06 7.22 3.80
C ILE A 306 -21.58 7.02 4.13
N LYS A 307 -21.29 6.39 5.26
CA LYS A 307 -19.93 6.09 5.73
C LYS A 307 -19.78 4.58 5.86
N ILE A 308 -18.84 3.99 5.13
CA ILE A 308 -18.57 2.55 5.18
C ILE A 308 -17.06 2.28 5.27
N PHE A 309 -16.69 1.16 5.86
CA PHE A 309 -15.32 0.65 5.80
C PHE A 309 -15.31 -0.87 5.73
N GLU A 310 -14.22 -1.42 5.22
CA GLU A 310 -13.94 -2.86 5.23
C GLU A 310 -12.49 -3.10 5.60
N ILE A 311 -12.24 -4.10 6.45
CA ILE A 311 -10.94 -4.70 6.66
C ILE A 311 -11.00 -6.13 6.17
N GLY A 312 -10.06 -6.52 5.29
CA GLY A 312 -10.03 -7.86 4.77
C GLY A 312 -8.84 -8.18 3.86
N PRO A 313 -8.61 -9.48 3.58
CA PRO A 313 -7.49 -9.92 2.77
C PRO A 313 -7.65 -9.53 1.32
N CYS A 314 -6.52 -9.19 0.69
CA CYS A 314 -6.36 -8.93 -0.73
C CYS A 314 -5.16 -9.72 -1.26
N TYR A 315 -5.17 -10.01 -2.57
CA TYR A 315 -4.21 -10.92 -3.18
C TYR A 315 -3.66 -10.35 -4.48
N ARG A 316 -2.33 -10.23 -4.58
CA ARG A 316 -1.64 -9.78 -5.80
C ARG A 316 -0.39 -10.59 -6.02
N LYS A 317 -0.14 -11.06 -7.25
CA LYS A 317 1.13 -11.65 -7.64
C LYS A 317 2.19 -10.54 -7.67
N GLU A 318 2.89 -10.39 -6.57
CA GLU A 318 3.96 -9.41 -6.46
C GLU A 318 5.33 -10.05 -6.75
N SER A 319 6.27 -9.23 -7.19
CA SER A 319 7.66 -9.67 -7.24
C SER A 319 8.20 -9.77 -5.81
N GLU A 320 8.99 -10.80 -5.51
CA GLU A 320 9.61 -10.95 -4.21
C GLU A 320 10.38 -9.69 -3.76
N GLY A 321 10.12 -9.24 -2.54
CA GLY A 321 10.74 -8.04 -1.99
C GLY A 321 10.49 -7.88 -0.49
N LYS A 322 11.19 -6.90 0.12
CA LYS A 322 11.04 -6.58 1.55
C LYS A 322 9.79 -5.74 1.86
N GLU A 323 9.04 -5.30 0.85
CA GLU A 323 7.93 -4.34 0.97
C GLU A 323 6.62 -4.83 0.33
N HIS A 324 6.60 -6.04 -0.24
CA HIS A 324 5.46 -6.60 -0.96
C HIS A 324 5.13 -8.00 -0.45
N LEU A 325 3.82 -8.27 -0.40
CA LEU A 325 3.24 -9.55 -0.02
C LEU A 325 2.24 -9.96 -1.10
N GLU A 326 2.14 -11.26 -1.39
CA GLU A 326 1.10 -11.78 -2.29
C GLU A 326 -0.27 -11.83 -1.62
N GLU A 327 -0.32 -12.13 -0.33
CA GLU A 327 -1.48 -12.01 0.54
C GLU A 327 -1.24 -10.91 1.57
N PHE A 328 -2.15 -9.94 1.68
CA PHE A 328 -2.05 -8.83 2.61
C PHE A 328 -3.45 -8.37 3.05
N THR A 329 -3.51 -7.73 4.20
CA THR A 329 -4.76 -7.19 4.74
C THR A 329 -4.87 -5.71 4.40
N MET A 330 -6.00 -5.32 3.82
CA MET A 330 -6.33 -3.92 3.57
C MET A 330 -7.44 -3.44 4.49
N LEU A 331 -7.32 -2.20 4.93
CA LEU A 331 -8.41 -1.33 5.32
C LEU A 331 -8.75 -0.44 4.14
N ASN A 332 -10.01 -0.34 3.76
CA ASN A 332 -10.52 0.78 2.96
C ASN A 332 -11.72 1.40 3.67
N PHE A 333 -11.76 2.72 3.74
CA PHE A 333 -12.95 3.45 4.15
C PHE A 333 -13.42 4.38 3.04
N CYS A 334 -14.71 4.63 2.99
CA CYS A 334 -15.36 5.56 2.08
C CYS A 334 -16.45 6.33 2.79
N GLN A 335 -16.57 7.62 2.49
CA GLN A 335 -17.74 8.44 2.77
C GLN A 335 -18.27 8.98 1.45
N MET A 336 -19.60 8.94 1.23
CA MET A 336 -20.28 9.46 0.04
C MET A 336 -21.43 10.37 0.44
N GLY A 337 -21.60 11.47 -0.28
CA GLY A 337 -22.63 12.48 -0.07
C GLY A 337 -22.10 13.77 0.53
N SER A 338 -22.83 14.37 1.47
CA SER A 338 -22.47 15.65 2.05
C SER A 338 -21.16 15.61 2.83
N GLY A 339 -20.42 16.72 2.81
CA GLY A 339 -19.15 16.85 3.54
C GLY A 339 -17.98 16.08 2.93
N CYS A 340 -18.10 15.55 1.70
CA CYS A 340 -17.01 14.86 1.02
C CYS A 340 -16.06 15.88 0.36
N THR A 341 -15.22 16.50 1.18
CA THR A 341 -14.18 17.44 0.75
C THR A 341 -12.79 16.89 1.04
N ARG A 342 -11.79 17.48 0.41
CA ARG A 342 -10.38 17.13 0.64
C ARG A 342 -9.99 17.32 2.10
N GLU A 343 -10.40 18.44 2.69
CA GLU A 343 -10.10 18.81 4.07
C GLU A 343 -10.70 17.78 5.06
N ASN A 344 -11.93 17.31 4.78
CA ASN A 344 -12.54 16.27 5.60
C ASN A 344 -11.79 14.93 5.47
N LEU A 345 -11.37 14.55 4.25
CA LEU A 345 -10.55 13.36 4.03
C LEU A 345 -9.22 13.43 4.81
N GLU A 346 -8.52 14.56 4.68
CA GLU A 346 -7.25 14.81 5.39
C GLU A 346 -7.45 14.77 6.92
N SER A 347 -8.58 15.31 7.44
CA SER A 347 -8.92 15.24 8.87
C SER A 347 -9.13 13.80 9.35
N ILE A 348 -9.90 12.99 8.60
CA ILE A 348 -10.13 11.58 8.96
C ILE A 348 -8.80 10.81 8.95
N ILE A 349 -7.95 11.02 7.94
CA ILE A 349 -6.64 10.37 7.84
C ILE A 349 -5.76 10.78 9.01
N LYS A 350 -5.72 12.08 9.33
CA LYS A 350 -4.94 12.60 10.45
C LYS A 350 -5.38 11.96 11.78
N GLU A 351 -6.67 11.99 12.07
CA GLU A 351 -7.21 11.41 13.31
C GLU A 351 -6.91 9.90 13.41
N PHE A 352 -6.98 9.19 12.29
CA PHE A 352 -6.67 7.76 12.23
C PHE A 352 -5.18 7.48 12.48
N LEU A 353 -4.29 8.21 11.84
CA LEU A 353 -2.84 8.00 12.01
C LEU A 353 -2.32 8.52 13.36
N ASP A 354 -2.92 9.61 13.90
CA ASP A 354 -2.66 10.05 15.26
C ASP A 354 -3.08 8.99 16.29
N PHE A 355 -4.24 8.33 16.08
CA PHE A 355 -4.68 7.20 16.90
C PHE A 355 -3.67 6.05 16.89
N LEU A 356 -3.06 5.75 15.74
CA LEU A 356 -2.00 4.74 15.60
C LEU A 356 -0.62 5.25 16.01
N LYS A 357 -0.47 6.54 16.32
CA LYS A 357 0.81 7.21 16.63
C LYS A 357 1.83 7.09 15.49
N ILE A 358 1.38 7.26 14.25
CA ILE A 358 2.20 7.20 13.04
C ILE A 358 2.38 8.61 12.47
N ASP A 359 3.62 9.06 12.37
CA ASP A 359 3.96 10.30 11.67
C ASP A 359 3.79 10.14 10.15
N PHE A 360 3.23 11.15 9.50
CA PHE A 360 2.96 11.07 8.06
C PHE A 360 3.08 12.43 7.36
N LYS A 361 3.16 12.36 6.03
CA LYS A 361 3.04 13.51 5.12
C LYS A 361 2.11 13.14 3.98
N ILE A 362 1.26 14.09 3.57
CA ILE A 362 0.38 13.92 2.41
C ILE A 362 1.06 14.56 1.20
N ILE A 363 1.16 13.80 0.11
CA ILE A 363 1.78 14.23 -1.15
C ILE A 363 0.78 13.97 -2.28
N GLY A 364 0.57 14.97 -3.14
CA GLY A 364 -0.21 14.77 -4.36
C GLY A 364 0.51 13.82 -5.31
N ASP A 365 -0.16 12.77 -5.73
CA ASP A 365 0.31 11.82 -6.76
C ASP A 365 -0.86 11.45 -7.69
N SER A 366 -0.72 10.44 -8.51
CA SER A 366 -1.80 9.92 -9.32
C SER A 366 -1.63 8.44 -9.62
N CYS A 367 -2.73 7.69 -9.67
CA CYS A 367 -2.71 6.25 -9.93
C CYS A 367 -3.48 5.87 -11.20
N MET A 368 -3.24 4.64 -11.70
CA MET A 368 -3.87 4.14 -12.94
C MET A 368 -5.39 4.01 -12.82
N VAL A 369 -5.88 3.73 -11.64
CA VAL A 369 -7.31 3.44 -11.38
C VAL A 369 -8.08 4.74 -11.15
N TYR A 370 -7.57 5.62 -10.28
CA TYR A 370 -8.32 6.78 -9.81
C TYR A 370 -7.91 8.11 -10.45
N GLY A 371 -6.78 8.15 -11.17
CA GLY A 371 -6.23 9.43 -11.66
C GLY A 371 -5.47 10.16 -10.57
N ASP A 372 -5.88 11.38 -10.23
CA ASP A 372 -5.22 12.17 -9.18
C ASP A 372 -5.53 11.58 -7.79
N THR A 373 -4.48 11.35 -7.00
CA THR A 373 -4.53 10.75 -5.65
C THR A 373 -3.72 11.57 -4.66
N LEU A 374 -3.97 11.33 -3.39
CA LEU A 374 -3.15 11.81 -2.28
C LEU A 374 -2.42 10.61 -1.71
N ASP A 375 -1.11 10.58 -1.83
CA ASP A 375 -0.31 9.52 -1.22
C ASP A 375 0.11 9.94 0.19
N ILE A 376 -0.13 9.04 1.14
CA ILE A 376 0.21 9.21 2.55
C ILE A 376 1.52 8.49 2.79
N MET A 377 2.54 9.27 3.18
CA MET A 377 3.91 8.80 3.33
C MET A 377 4.37 8.81 4.78
N HIS A 378 5.01 7.74 5.22
CA HIS A 378 5.84 7.71 6.41
C HIS A 378 7.31 7.65 5.99
N GLY A 379 8.05 8.74 6.15
CA GLY A 379 9.38 8.87 5.56
C GLY A 379 9.36 8.70 4.04
N GLU A 380 10.01 7.64 3.53
CA GLU A 380 9.99 7.27 2.10
C GLU A 380 8.98 6.15 1.77
N LEU A 381 8.29 5.60 2.76
CA LEU A 381 7.32 4.52 2.58
C LEU A 381 5.92 5.07 2.34
N GLU A 382 5.31 4.72 1.22
CA GLU A 382 3.88 4.95 0.97
C GLU A 382 3.07 3.96 1.82
N ILE A 383 2.29 4.48 2.78
CA ILE A 383 1.45 3.66 3.67
C ILE A 383 -0.01 3.62 3.22
N SER A 384 -0.44 4.58 2.41
CA SER A 384 -1.80 4.68 1.90
C SER A 384 -1.86 5.53 0.64
N SER A 385 -2.94 5.35 -0.13
CA SER A 385 -3.36 6.27 -1.18
C SER A 385 -4.82 6.63 -0.96
N ALA A 386 -5.15 7.91 -1.08
CA ALA A 386 -6.48 8.47 -0.84
C ALA A 386 -7.00 9.22 -2.07
N VAL A 387 -8.31 9.30 -2.20
CA VAL A 387 -9.00 9.84 -3.38
C VAL A 387 -10.15 10.73 -2.97
N VAL A 388 -10.34 11.82 -3.71
CA VAL A 388 -11.51 12.69 -3.64
C VAL A 388 -12.28 12.54 -4.95
N GLY A 389 -13.48 11.99 -4.87
CA GLY A 389 -14.42 11.88 -5.99
C GLY A 389 -15.35 13.10 -6.08
N PRO A 390 -16.09 13.27 -7.20
CA PRO A 390 -16.27 12.25 -8.25
C PRO A 390 -15.11 12.19 -9.25
N ILE A 391 -14.85 10.98 -9.73
CA ILE A 391 -13.86 10.68 -10.75
C ILE A 391 -14.51 10.02 -11.98
N PRO A 392 -13.84 9.99 -13.15
CA PRO A 392 -14.44 9.39 -14.36
C PRO A 392 -14.88 7.93 -14.20
N LEU A 393 -14.18 7.16 -13.34
CA LEU A 393 -14.47 5.75 -13.06
C LEU A 393 -15.84 5.54 -12.39
N ASP A 394 -16.32 6.52 -11.63
CA ASP A 394 -17.55 6.39 -10.83
C ASP A 394 -18.79 6.09 -11.68
N ARG A 395 -18.80 6.59 -12.93
CA ARG A 395 -19.89 6.35 -13.89
C ARG A 395 -20.07 4.87 -14.22
N GLU A 396 -18.97 4.13 -14.29
CA GLU A 396 -19.01 2.68 -14.55
C GLU A 396 -19.70 1.93 -13.39
N TRP A 397 -19.68 2.51 -12.18
CA TRP A 397 -20.29 1.96 -10.98
C TRP A 397 -21.66 2.54 -10.66
N GLY A 398 -22.13 3.54 -11.43
CA GLY A 398 -23.39 4.25 -11.20
C GLY A 398 -23.34 5.09 -9.93
N ILE A 399 -22.21 5.73 -9.67
CA ILE A 399 -22.01 6.68 -8.59
C ILE A 399 -21.82 8.07 -9.20
N ASP A 400 -22.66 9.00 -8.79
CA ASP A 400 -22.72 10.38 -9.27
C ASP A 400 -22.56 11.43 -8.14
N LYS A 401 -22.59 10.96 -6.88
CA LYS A 401 -22.40 11.80 -5.70
C LYS A 401 -20.92 12.00 -5.36
N PRO A 402 -20.57 13.15 -4.75
CA PRO A 402 -19.25 13.35 -4.17
C PRO A 402 -18.91 12.25 -3.16
N TRP A 403 -17.67 11.82 -3.15
CA TRP A 403 -17.17 10.84 -2.18
C TRP A 403 -15.69 11.05 -1.87
N ILE A 404 -15.26 10.54 -0.72
CA ILE A 404 -13.87 10.50 -0.29
C ILE A 404 -13.54 9.13 0.23
N GLY A 405 -12.29 8.70 0.09
CA GLY A 405 -11.86 7.40 0.62
C GLY A 405 -10.36 7.21 0.60
N ALA A 406 -9.89 6.26 1.41
CA ALA A 406 -8.49 5.88 1.46
C ALA A 406 -8.34 4.37 1.72
N GLY A 407 -7.18 3.82 1.28
CA GLY A 407 -6.83 2.43 1.46
C GLY A 407 -5.47 2.25 2.12
N PHE A 408 -5.42 1.52 3.24
CA PHE A 408 -4.22 1.25 4.01
C PHE A 408 -3.90 -0.24 4.02
N GLY A 409 -2.62 -0.60 3.85
CA GLY A 409 -2.14 -1.97 4.11
C GLY A 409 -1.78 -2.14 5.58
N LEU A 410 -2.46 -3.05 6.30
CA LEU A 410 -2.26 -3.22 7.73
C LEU A 410 -0.84 -3.70 8.07
N GLU A 411 -0.28 -4.57 7.25
CA GLU A 411 1.09 -5.05 7.42
C GLU A 411 2.13 -3.91 7.26
N ARG A 412 1.83 -2.90 6.41
CA ARG A 412 2.68 -1.70 6.32
C ARG A 412 2.57 -0.83 7.56
N LEU A 413 1.35 -0.67 8.10
CA LEU A 413 1.14 0.04 9.37
C LEU A 413 1.90 -0.65 10.50
N LEU A 414 1.77 -1.98 10.65
CA LEU A 414 2.54 -2.75 11.65
C LEU A 414 4.05 -2.65 11.44
N LYS A 415 4.52 -2.70 10.18
CA LYS A 415 5.94 -2.52 9.87
C LYS A 415 6.46 -1.18 10.41
N VAL A 416 5.70 -0.10 10.24
CA VAL A 416 6.03 1.23 10.74
C VAL A 416 5.97 1.28 12.27
N MET A 417 4.86 0.82 12.87
CA MET A 417 4.62 0.87 14.31
C MET A 417 5.68 0.12 15.12
N HIS A 418 6.20 -0.99 14.58
CA HIS A 418 7.16 -1.86 15.25
C HIS A 418 8.59 -1.78 14.69
N GLY A 419 8.85 -0.89 13.73
CA GLY A 419 10.18 -0.73 13.13
C GLY A 419 10.70 -1.95 12.36
N PHE A 420 9.82 -2.82 11.85
CA PHE A 420 10.26 -4.02 11.12
C PHE A 420 10.94 -3.67 9.81
N LYS A 421 12.15 -4.19 9.58
CA LYS A 421 12.90 -4.01 8.33
C LYS A 421 12.24 -4.71 7.14
N ASN A 422 11.53 -5.82 7.40
CA ASN A 422 10.88 -6.64 6.39
C ASN A 422 9.38 -6.81 6.72
N ILE A 423 8.52 -6.53 5.75
CA ILE A 423 7.06 -6.61 5.89
C ILE A 423 6.58 -8.04 6.22
N LYS A 424 7.35 -9.07 5.86
CA LYS A 424 7.04 -10.47 6.19
C LYS A 424 6.92 -10.73 7.69
N ARG A 425 7.54 -9.89 8.54
CA ARG A 425 7.41 -9.96 10.01
C ARG A 425 6.04 -9.54 10.53
N ALA A 426 5.34 -8.69 9.78
CA ALA A 426 3.99 -8.24 10.09
C ALA A 426 2.89 -9.09 9.43
N ALA A 427 3.28 -9.95 8.47
CA ALA A 427 2.35 -10.71 7.66
C ALA A 427 1.80 -11.95 8.39
N ARG A 428 0.70 -12.50 7.87
CA ARG A 428 0.27 -13.87 8.16
C ARG A 428 1.38 -14.81 7.70
N SER A 429 2.01 -15.54 8.63
CA SER A 429 3.19 -16.33 8.33
C SER A 429 3.40 -17.43 9.37
N GLU A 430 3.90 -18.56 8.92
CA GLU A 430 4.41 -19.62 9.83
C GLU A 430 5.85 -19.33 10.29
N SER A 431 6.57 -18.47 9.56
CA SER A 431 7.96 -18.12 9.84
C SER A 431 8.13 -17.06 10.92
N TYR A 432 7.08 -16.26 11.15
CA TYR A 432 7.09 -15.17 12.14
C TYR A 432 5.78 -15.15 12.91
N TYR A 433 5.86 -14.98 14.22
CA TYR A 433 4.75 -14.67 15.10
C TYR A 433 5.02 -13.33 15.82
N ASN A 434 4.18 -12.33 15.61
CA ASN A 434 4.37 -10.99 16.15
C ASN A 434 5.77 -10.39 15.87
N GLY A 435 6.29 -10.62 14.66
CA GLY A 435 7.63 -10.18 14.28
C GLY A 435 8.79 -11.06 14.76
N ILE A 436 8.52 -12.02 15.64
CA ILE A 436 9.51 -12.96 16.18
C ILE A 436 9.63 -14.16 15.25
N SER A 437 10.86 -14.53 14.90
CA SER A 437 11.12 -15.75 14.10
C SER A 437 10.69 -17.01 14.86
N THR A 438 9.97 -17.90 14.19
CA THR A 438 9.59 -19.22 14.69
C THR A 438 10.56 -20.31 14.24
N ASN A 439 11.45 -20.01 13.30
CA ASN A 439 12.51 -20.90 12.82
C ASN A 439 13.74 -20.78 13.72
N LEU A 440 13.71 -21.49 14.87
CA LEU A 440 14.70 -21.41 15.94
C LEU A 440 15.58 -22.66 16.03
#